data_7ca55248c7b19f5b1ab3d82b28d35241
#
_entry.id   7ca55248c7b19f5b1ab3d82b28d35241
#
_cell.length_a   1.000
_cell.length_b   1.000
_cell.length_c   1.000
_cell.angle_alpha   90.00
_cell.angle_beta   90.00
_cell.angle_gamma   90.00
#
_symmetry.space_group_name_H-M   'P 1'
#
loop_
_entity.id
_entity.type
_entity.pdbx_description
1 polymer ?
#
loop_
_entity_poly.entity_id
_entity_poly.type
_entity_poly.pdbx_seq_one_letter_code
_entity_poly.pdbx_strand_id
1 'polypeptide(L)'
;MQELNNEIRKVHFIGIGGIGISAIARFLHEKGHKISGSDIKESKTTLELKDEGIEVITPHCKEAIKDQDFVVYSAAIKEDNIELVEARRKGIKCFSRKEILPYVLEDKCVFAVAGAHGKSTTSAMLASLIEGSVIIGAISKQFGSNMRYAKSDNVVFEADESDSSFLNSNPYLAIVTNAEPEHMEHYDYDLAKFYAAYKGFLERAKVRVINAEDEFLSTLKLDAIRLYPSTDITELTMVVRDYQPYTSFNLKNLGKFEAFGMGEHIAIDASLAILAAMHETPLKDIRENLLNFKGIKKRFDILCANKNFVLIDDYAHHPTEIKATLKSVFEYAKILGINSVTAIFQPHRYTRLSTNLPGFKECFKGVDELVILPVYAAGENPIEVDMKSEFSEYNPIFTDKVERVEEGIEFTDEFGVKNRLSDGIVVGFGAGDISVQLRGGY
;
A
#
# COMPACT_ATOMS: atom_id res chain seq x y z
N MET A 1 -19.80 -5.37 -23.00
CA MET A 1 -19.62 -5.93 -21.66
C MET A 1 -20.92 -6.46 -21.03
N GLN A 2 -22.09 -6.09 -21.50
CA GLN A 2 -23.38 -6.59 -20.98
C GLN A 2 -23.63 -8.11 -21.11
N GLU A 3 -22.81 -8.85 -21.86
CA GLU A 3 -22.96 -10.30 -22.08
C GLU A 3 -22.17 -11.18 -21.08
N LEU A 4 -21.45 -10.59 -20.10
CA LEU A 4 -20.58 -11.36 -19.18
C LEU A 4 -21.25 -11.68 -17.84
N ASN A 5 -22.50 -11.25 -17.61
CA ASN A 5 -23.18 -11.34 -16.33
C ASN A 5 -23.71 -12.76 -16.01
N ASN A 6 -23.41 -13.20 -14.80
CA ASN A 6 -23.95 -14.39 -14.08
C ASN A 6 -23.50 -15.79 -14.52
N GLU A 7 -22.62 -15.96 -15.52
CA GLU A 7 -22.07 -17.27 -15.86
C GLU A 7 -20.66 -17.46 -15.25
N ILE A 8 -20.38 -18.70 -14.85
CA ILE A 8 -19.02 -19.09 -14.40
C ILE A 8 -18.09 -18.97 -15.61
N ARG A 9 -17.07 -18.13 -15.51
CA ARG A 9 -16.08 -17.88 -16.56
C ARG A 9 -14.73 -18.51 -16.21
N LYS A 10 -14.00 -18.90 -17.25
CA LYS A 10 -12.58 -19.28 -17.17
C LYS A 10 -11.73 -18.04 -17.43
N VAL A 11 -11.01 -17.58 -16.42
CA VAL A 11 -10.20 -16.35 -16.51
C VAL A 11 -8.74 -16.67 -16.25
N HIS A 12 -7.87 -16.20 -17.11
CA HIS A 12 -6.43 -16.32 -16.90
C HIS A 12 -5.80 -14.96 -16.61
N PHE A 13 -4.96 -14.91 -15.58
CA PHE A 13 -4.28 -13.70 -15.14
C PHE A 13 -2.79 -13.75 -15.48
N ILE A 14 -2.29 -12.80 -16.31
CA ILE A 14 -0.86 -12.67 -16.62
C ILE A 14 -0.23 -11.66 -15.66
N GLY A 15 0.82 -12.09 -14.92
CA GLY A 15 1.42 -11.33 -13.83
C GLY A 15 0.59 -11.39 -12.55
N ILE A 16 0.02 -12.56 -12.25
CA ILE A 16 -0.96 -12.77 -11.15
C ILE A 16 -0.39 -12.49 -9.76
N GLY A 17 0.94 -12.56 -9.57
CA GLY A 17 1.61 -12.31 -8.29
C GLY A 17 1.64 -10.85 -7.86
N GLY A 18 1.27 -9.91 -8.73
CA GLY A 18 1.18 -8.50 -8.38
C GLY A 18 0.09 -8.20 -7.36
N ILE A 19 0.35 -7.29 -6.42
CA ILE A 19 -0.55 -7.04 -5.27
C ILE A 19 -1.97 -6.64 -5.69
N GLY A 20 -2.12 -5.73 -6.65
CA GLY A 20 -3.45 -5.26 -7.07
C GLY A 20 -4.19 -6.26 -7.96
N ILE A 21 -3.48 -7.05 -8.78
CA ILE A 21 -4.11 -8.00 -9.69
C ILE A 21 -4.46 -9.32 -8.99
N SER A 22 -3.66 -9.75 -8.00
CA SER A 22 -3.97 -10.93 -7.18
C SER A 22 -5.26 -10.75 -6.36
N ALA A 23 -5.51 -9.53 -5.87
CA ALA A 23 -6.76 -9.22 -5.18
C ALA A 23 -8.00 -9.39 -6.08
N ILE A 24 -7.91 -8.97 -7.34
CA ILE A 24 -8.97 -9.15 -8.34
C ILE A 24 -9.14 -10.64 -8.67
N ALA A 25 -8.04 -11.38 -8.84
CA ALA A 25 -8.08 -12.82 -9.11
C ALA A 25 -8.78 -13.59 -7.97
N ARG A 26 -8.41 -13.31 -6.71
CA ARG A 26 -9.07 -13.86 -5.51
C ARG A 26 -10.55 -13.51 -5.48
N PHE A 27 -10.89 -12.25 -5.73
CA PHE A 27 -12.27 -11.80 -5.69
C PHE A 27 -13.15 -12.52 -6.73
N LEU A 28 -12.66 -12.70 -7.96
CA LEU A 28 -13.38 -13.45 -8.99
C LEU A 28 -13.42 -14.95 -8.69
N HIS A 29 -12.38 -15.51 -8.06
CA HIS A 29 -12.36 -16.88 -7.59
C HIS A 29 -13.47 -17.14 -6.54
N GLU A 30 -13.59 -16.27 -5.55
CA GLU A 30 -14.64 -16.32 -4.53
C GLU A 30 -16.07 -16.12 -5.10
N LYS A 31 -16.19 -15.38 -6.20
CA LYS A 31 -17.45 -15.28 -6.98
C LYS A 31 -17.77 -16.56 -7.76
N GLY A 32 -16.90 -17.57 -7.73
CA GLY A 32 -17.10 -18.87 -8.36
C GLY A 32 -16.54 -19.01 -9.78
N HIS A 33 -15.78 -18.02 -10.28
CA HIS A 33 -15.10 -18.14 -11.56
C HIS A 33 -13.93 -19.13 -11.48
N LYS A 34 -13.60 -19.79 -12.59
CA LYS A 34 -12.41 -20.64 -12.70
C LYS A 34 -11.21 -19.81 -13.04
N ILE A 35 -10.35 -19.60 -12.05
CA ILE A 35 -9.19 -18.73 -12.17
C ILE A 35 -7.94 -19.56 -12.40
N SER A 36 -7.12 -19.12 -13.34
CA SER A 36 -5.73 -19.54 -13.52
C SER A 36 -4.85 -18.31 -13.73
N GLY A 37 -3.54 -18.45 -13.61
CA GLY A 37 -2.65 -17.34 -13.89
C GLY A 37 -1.20 -17.75 -14.04
N SER A 38 -0.37 -16.78 -14.39
CA SER A 38 1.06 -16.95 -14.54
C SER A 38 1.83 -15.76 -13.98
N ASP A 39 3.09 -16.00 -13.66
CA ASP A 39 4.03 -14.95 -13.28
C ASP A 39 5.44 -15.29 -13.79
N ILE A 40 6.34 -14.29 -13.80
CA ILE A 40 7.73 -14.47 -14.25
C ILE A 40 8.51 -15.41 -13.33
N LYS A 41 8.20 -15.40 -12.04
CA LYS A 41 8.84 -16.24 -11.01
C LYS A 41 7.89 -16.57 -9.87
N GLU A 42 8.22 -17.62 -9.12
CA GLU A 42 7.52 -17.92 -7.88
C GLU A 42 7.76 -16.84 -6.83
N SER A 43 6.72 -16.51 -6.09
CA SER A 43 6.72 -15.53 -5.02
C SER A 43 5.77 -15.99 -3.91
N LYS A 44 5.81 -15.34 -2.75
CA LYS A 44 4.88 -15.62 -1.67
C LYS A 44 3.42 -15.52 -2.14
N THR A 45 3.08 -14.46 -2.89
CA THR A 45 1.71 -14.29 -3.42
C THR A 45 1.31 -15.44 -4.35
N THR A 46 2.21 -15.90 -5.24
CA THR A 46 1.88 -17.02 -6.14
C THR A 46 1.73 -18.34 -5.40
N LEU A 47 2.48 -18.56 -4.32
CA LEU A 47 2.33 -19.72 -3.45
C LEU A 47 0.98 -19.67 -2.68
N GLU A 48 0.66 -18.54 -2.07
CA GLU A 48 -0.63 -18.33 -1.40
C GLU A 48 -1.82 -18.59 -2.34
N LEU A 49 -1.75 -18.10 -3.60
CA LEU A 49 -2.78 -18.34 -4.60
C LEU A 49 -2.93 -19.84 -4.95
N LYS A 50 -1.80 -20.58 -5.02
CA LYS A 50 -1.84 -22.05 -5.20
C LYS A 50 -2.52 -22.76 -4.03
N ASP A 51 -2.20 -22.35 -2.80
CA ASP A 51 -2.81 -22.89 -1.59
C ASP A 51 -4.32 -22.57 -1.51
N GLU A 52 -4.74 -21.44 -2.09
CA GLU A 52 -6.15 -21.05 -2.24
C GLU A 52 -6.89 -21.81 -3.38
N GLY A 53 -6.18 -22.70 -4.11
CA GLY A 53 -6.76 -23.51 -5.17
C GLY A 53 -6.75 -22.88 -6.56
N ILE A 54 -6.02 -21.79 -6.76
CA ILE A 54 -5.81 -21.14 -8.06
C ILE A 54 -4.61 -21.78 -8.77
N GLU A 55 -4.79 -22.21 -10.02
CA GLU A 55 -3.71 -22.74 -10.85
C GLU A 55 -2.74 -21.63 -11.23
N VAL A 56 -1.50 -21.67 -10.74
CA VAL A 56 -0.46 -20.68 -11.07
C VAL A 56 0.76 -21.33 -11.71
N ILE A 57 1.13 -20.82 -12.88
CA ILE A 57 2.26 -21.30 -13.69
C ILE A 57 3.40 -20.27 -13.61
N THR A 58 4.62 -20.74 -13.45
CA THR A 58 5.86 -19.93 -13.50
C THR A 58 6.96 -20.69 -14.23
N PRO A 59 7.72 -20.10 -15.16
CA PRO A 59 7.50 -18.78 -15.75
C PRO A 59 6.33 -18.74 -16.75
N HIS A 60 6.08 -17.57 -17.34
CA HIS A 60 5.11 -17.41 -18.44
C HIS A 60 5.36 -18.40 -19.58
N CYS A 61 4.29 -19.02 -20.09
CA CYS A 61 4.39 -19.93 -21.24
C CYS A 61 3.11 -19.90 -22.08
N LYS A 62 3.24 -20.04 -23.40
CA LYS A 62 2.10 -20.00 -24.32
C LYS A 62 1.07 -21.12 -24.09
N GLU A 63 1.52 -22.25 -23.53
CA GLU A 63 0.70 -23.42 -23.20
C GLU A 63 -0.28 -23.16 -22.04
N ALA A 64 -0.05 -22.09 -21.26
CA ALA A 64 -1.00 -21.63 -20.25
C ALA A 64 -2.31 -21.11 -20.85
N ILE A 65 -2.25 -20.63 -22.09
CA ILE A 65 -3.41 -20.14 -22.83
C ILE A 65 -4.10 -21.30 -23.55
N LYS A 66 -5.27 -21.69 -23.05
CA LYS A 66 -6.05 -22.86 -23.52
C LYS A 66 -7.38 -22.42 -24.14
N ASP A 67 -8.44 -22.46 -23.35
CA ASP A 67 -9.84 -22.21 -23.70
C ASP A 67 -10.50 -21.20 -22.73
N GLN A 68 -9.73 -20.26 -22.25
CA GLN A 68 -10.22 -19.21 -21.38
C GLN A 68 -11.22 -18.30 -22.11
N ASP A 69 -12.25 -17.83 -21.37
CA ASP A 69 -13.23 -16.87 -21.89
C ASP A 69 -12.58 -15.49 -22.11
N PHE A 70 -11.66 -15.12 -21.22
CA PHE A 70 -10.83 -13.93 -21.37
C PHE A 70 -9.56 -13.99 -20.54
N VAL A 71 -8.65 -13.10 -20.86
CA VAL A 71 -7.37 -12.92 -20.16
C VAL A 71 -7.33 -11.53 -19.52
N VAL A 72 -6.79 -11.45 -18.30
CA VAL A 72 -6.53 -10.18 -17.59
C VAL A 72 -5.02 -10.05 -17.39
N TYR A 73 -4.46 -8.89 -17.68
CA TYR A 73 -3.02 -8.68 -17.52
C TYR A 73 -2.67 -7.46 -16.66
N SER A 74 -1.57 -7.60 -15.90
CA SER A 74 -1.00 -6.54 -15.08
C SER A 74 -0.42 -5.42 -15.95
N ALA A 75 -0.40 -4.18 -15.43
CA ALA A 75 0.24 -3.04 -16.09
C ALA A 75 1.75 -3.24 -16.38
N ALA A 76 2.41 -4.15 -15.64
CA ALA A 76 3.82 -4.49 -15.87
C ALA A 76 4.05 -5.41 -17.09
N ILE A 77 2.99 -6.01 -17.65
CA ILE A 77 3.08 -6.93 -18.77
C ILE A 77 3.23 -6.13 -20.07
N LYS A 78 4.30 -6.43 -20.79
CA LYS A 78 4.58 -5.81 -22.09
C LYS A 78 3.77 -6.45 -23.21
N GLU A 79 3.56 -5.72 -24.28
CA GLU A 79 2.79 -6.15 -25.46
C GLU A 79 3.36 -7.41 -26.17
N ASP A 80 4.65 -7.67 -26.00
CA ASP A 80 5.37 -8.82 -26.54
C ASP A 80 5.37 -10.05 -25.61
N ASN A 81 4.64 -10.01 -24.48
CA ASN A 81 4.51 -11.15 -23.59
C ASN A 81 3.92 -12.35 -24.32
N ILE A 82 4.59 -13.52 -24.17
CA ILE A 82 4.29 -14.76 -24.92
C ILE A 82 2.85 -15.23 -24.76
N GLU A 83 2.26 -15.06 -23.57
CA GLU A 83 0.88 -15.47 -23.28
C GLU A 83 -0.12 -14.45 -23.86
N LEU A 84 0.17 -13.14 -23.76
CA LEU A 84 -0.67 -12.09 -24.31
C LEU A 84 -0.74 -12.20 -25.84
N VAL A 85 0.39 -12.47 -26.50
CA VAL A 85 0.46 -12.72 -27.94
C VAL A 85 -0.33 -13.96 -28.31
N GLU A 86 -0.19 -15.06 -27.58
CA GLU A 86 -0.93 -16.31 -27.85
C GLU A 86 -2.45 -16.16 -27.64
N ALA A 87 -2.87 -15.45 -26.59
CA ALA A 87 -4.29 -15.18 -26.35
C ALA A 87 -4.92 -14.40 -27.51
N ARG A 88 -4.23 -13.36 -27.98
CA ARG A 88 -4.68 -12.59 -29.16
C ARG A 88 -4.72 -13.44 -30.42
N ARG A 89 -3.72 -14.30 -30.64
CA ARG A 89 -3.67 -15.24 -31.76
C ARG A 89 -4.86 -16.20 -31.78
N LYS A 90 -5.31 -16.63 -30.58
CA LYS A 90 -6.49 -17.49 -30.40
C LYS A 90 -7.81 -16.73 -30.44
N GLY A 91 -7.80 -15.41 -30.57
CA GLY A 91 -8.99 -14.57 -30.55
C GLY A 91 -9.65 -14.43 -29.16
N ILE A 92 -8.89 -14.76 -28.09
CA ILE A 92 -9.35 -14.60 -26.71
C ILE A 92 -9.30 -13.11 -26.35
N LYS A 93 -10.38 -12.58 -25.76
CA LYS A 93 -10.42 -11.18 -25.30
C LYS A 93 -9.38 -10.95 -24.20
N CYS A 94 -8.60 -9.90 -24.31
CA CYS A 94 -7.58 -9.51 -23.35
C CYS A 94 -7.93 -8.14 -22.76
N PHE A 95 -7.93 -8.05 -21.43
CA PHE A 95 -8.22 -6.84 -20.68
C PHE A 95 -7.06 -6.48 -19.79
N SER A 96 -6.64 -5.24 -19.78
CA SER A 96 -5.77 -4.70 -18.73
C SER A 96 -6.50 -4.66 -17.38
N ARG A 97 -5.75 -4.53 -16.28
CA ARG A 97 -6.32 -4.38 -14.93
C ARG A 97 -7.42 -3.32 -14.88
N LYS A 98 -7.20 -2.15 -15.49
CA LYS A 98 -8.18 -1.06 -15.47
C LYS A 98 -9.43 -1.33 -16.32
N GLU A 99 -9.28 -2.05 -17.42
CA GLU A 99 -10.40 -2.36 -18.32
C GLU A 99 -11.35 -3.41 -17.73
N ILE A 100 -10.85 -4.31 -16.85
CA ILE A 100 -11.68 -5.31 -16.21
C ILE A 100 -12.43 -4.79 -14.98
N LEU A 101 -12.01 -3.67 -14.37
CA LEU A 101 -12.62 -3.13 -13.15
C LEU A 101 -14.13 -2.91 -13.25
N PRO A 102 -14.70 -2.33 -14.32
CA PRO A 102 -16.15 -2.18 -14.43
C PRO A 102 -16.91 -3.50 -14.34
N TYR A 103 -16.32 -4.61 -14.83
CA TYR A 103 -16.90 -5.94 -14.71
C TYR A 103 -16.78 -6.50 -13.28
N VAL A 104 -15.60 -6.34 -12.66
CA VAL A 104 -15.33 -6.82 -11.28
C VAL A 104 -16.27 -6.15 -10.29
N LEU A 105 -16.52 -4.85 -10.48
CA LEU A 105 -17.29 -3.99 -9.58
C LEU A 105 -18.74 -3.79 -10.02
N GLU A 106 -19.18 -4.51 -11.06
CA GLU A 106 -20.57 -4.45 -11.54
C GLU A 106 -21.53 -4.88 -10.42
N ASP A 107 -22.65 -4.20 -10.30
CA ASP A 107 -23.69 -4.43 -9.28
C ASP A 107 -23.20 -4.28 -7.83
N LYS A 108 -22.08 -3.58 -7.62
CA LYS A 108 -21.54 -3.31 -6.27
C LYS A 108 -21.74 -1.85 -5.86
N CYS A 109 -21.98 -1.66 -4.58
CA CYS A 109 -21.91 -0.37 -3.92
C CYS A 109 -20.44 -0.10 -3.55
N VAL A 110 -19.73 0.63 -4.41
CA VAL A 110 -18.27 0.78 -4.31
C VAL A 110 -17.91 1.97 -3.43
N PHE A 111 -17.18 1.71 -2.35
CA PHE A 111 -16.53 2.70 -1.49
C PHE A 111 -15.06 2.79 -1.92
N ALA A 112 -14.75 3.73 -2.80
CA ALA A 112 -13.44 3.87 -3.40
C ALA A 112 -12.58 4.89 -2.68
N VAL A 113 -11.32 4.56 -2.41
CA VAL A 113 -10.34 5.43 -1.75
C VAL A 113 -9.19 5.71 -2.70
N ALA A 114 -9.00 6.97 -3.07
CA ALA A 114 -7.90 7.47 -3.89
C ALA A 114 -7.06 8.51 -3.13
N GLY A 115 -5.90 8.86 -3.68
CA GLY A 115 -4.98 9.89 -3.18
C GLY A 115 -3.53 9.47 -3.36
N ALA A 116 -2.58 10.37 -3.38
CA ALA A 116 -1.15 10.05 -3.47
C ALA A 116 -0.70 9.25 -2.24
N HIS A 117 -1.01 9.72 -1.04
CA HIS A 117 -0.66 9.09 0.23
C HIS A 117 -1.88 8.69 1.05
N GLY A 118 -1.74 7.70 1.95
CA GLY A 118 -2.79 7.28 2.89
C GLY A 118 -3.85 6.33 2.32
N LYS A 119 -3.93 6.08 1.00
CA LYS A 119 -4.92 5.20 0.36
C LYS A 119 -5.11 3.86 1.06
N SER A 120 -4.04 3.09 1.17
CA SER A 120 -4.08 1.73 1.71
C SER A 120 -4.49 1.70 3.18
N THR A 121 -4.01 2.66 3.97
CA THR A 121 -4.37 2.80 5.38
C THR A 121 -5.85 3.17 5.53
N THR A 122 -6.32 4.19 4.83
CA THR A 122 -7.72 4.62 4.83
C THR A 122 -8.65 3.50 4.34
N SER A 123 -8.27 2.80 3.25
CA SER A 123 -9.05 1.67 2.73
C SER A 123 -9.15 0.51 3.74
N ALA A 124 -8.04 0.17 4.39
CA ALA A 124 -8.02 -0.90 5.39
C ALA A 124 -8.77 -0.52 6.67
N MET A 125 -8.71 0.75 7.09
CA MET A 125 -9.54 1.27 8.18
C MET A 125 -11.01 1.21 7.81
N LEU A 126 -11.40 1.73 6.65
CA LEU A 126 -12.78 1.67 6.16
C LEU A 126 -13.31 0.22 6.07
N ALA A 127 -12.47 -0.70 5.61
CA ALA A 127 -12.78 -2.13 5.58
C ALA A 127 -13.02 -2.76 6.96
N SER A 128 -12.49 -2.15 8.02
CA SER A 128 -12.80 -2.54 9.40
C SER A 128 -14.14 -1.96 9.88
N LEU A 129 -14.56 -0.82 9.31
CA LEU A 129 -15.72 -0.06 9.77
C LEU A 129 -17.03 -0.47 9.10
N ILE A 130 -16.99 -0.97 7.87
CA ILE A 130 -18.19 -1.38 7.12
C ILE A 130 -18.17 -2.86 6.78
N GLU A 131 -19.35 -3.46 6.72
CA GLU A 131 -19.51 -4.81 6.20
C GLU A 131 -19.43 -4.80 4.68
N GLY A 132 -18.56 -5.64 4.10
CA GLY A 132 -18.42 -5.72 2.66
C GLY A 132 -17.21 -6.49 2.21
N SER A 133 -17.12 -6.71 0.90
CA SER A 133 -15.90 -7.20 0.27
C SER A 133 -14.84 -6.11 0.26
N VAL A 134 -13.58 -6.51 0.14
CA VAL A 134 -12.42 -5.60 0.20
C VAL A 134 -11.44 -5.97 -0.91
N ILE A 135 -10.98 -4.99 -1.65
CA ILE A 135 -9.91 -5.11 -2.66
C ILE A 135 -8.95 -3.95 -2.44
N ILE A 136 -7.78 -4.22 -1.88
CA ILE A 136 -6.79 -3.19 -1.51
C ILE A 136 -5.38 -3.53 -2.02
N GLY A 137 -4.54 -2.53 -2.17
CA GLY A 137 -3.15 -2.65 -2.62
C GLY A 137 -2.15 -3.00 -1.51
N ALA A 138 -2.62 -3.49 -0.35
CA ALA A 138 -1.79 -3.86 0.78
C ALA A 138 -2.33 -5.09 1.49
N ILE A 139 -1.51 -5.75 2.30
CA ILE A 139 -1.96 -6.88 3.13
C ILE A 139 -2.48 -6.34 4.47
N SER A 140 -3.79 -6.45 4.70
CA SER A 140 -4.37 -6.13 6.00
C SER A 140 -3.91 -7.14 7.06
N LYS A 141 -3.48 -6.65 8.22
CA LYS A 141 -3.12 -7.52 9.36
C LYS A 141 -4.35 -8.14 10.02
N GLN A 142 -5.53 -7.54 9.82
CA GLN A 142 -6.79 -8.01 10.40
C GLN A 142 -7.31 -9.29 9.74
N PHE A 143 -7.22 -9.40 8.40
CA PHE A 143 -7.68 -10.57 7.65
C PHE A 143 -6.59 -11.28 6.85
N GLY A 144 -5.32 -10.88 7.00
CA GLY A 144 -4.15 -11.58 6.47
C GLY A 144 -3.95 -11.51 4.95
N SER A 145 -4.79 -10.76 4.22
CA SER A 145 -4.83 -10.73 2.76
C SER A 145 -5.00 -9.30 2.22
N ASN A 146 -4.86 -9.14 0.91
CA ASN A 146 -5.21 -7.93 0.16
C ASN A 146 -6.66 -7.95 -0.34
N MET A 147 -7.38 -9.02 -0.06
CA MET A 147 -8.77 -9.21 -0.43
C MET A 147 -9.54 -9.90 0.71
N ARG A 148 -10.77 -9.48 0.93
CA ARG A 148 -11.79 -10.17 1.74
C ARG A 148 -13.06 -10.26 0.91
N TYR A 149 -13.62 -11.45 0.78
CA TYR A 149 -14.93 -11.63 0.16
C TYR A 149 -16.04 -11.61 1.21
N ALA A 150 -17.14 -10.96 0.91
CA ALA A 150 -18.36 -10.97 1.71
C ALA A 150 -19.58 -11.05 0.79
N LYS A 151 -20.64 -11.70 1.28
CA LYS A 151 -21.95 -11.75 0.62
C LYS A 151 -22.71 -10.43 0.86
N SER A 152 -22.09 -9.31 0.55
CA SER A 152 -22.64 -7.95 0.66
C SER A 152 -22.51 -7.26 -0.68
N ASP A 153 -23.38 -6.29 -0.92
CA ASP A 153 -23.25 -5.43 -2.09
C ASP A 153 -22.12 -4.40 -1.94
N ASN A 154 -21.70 -4.11 -0.72
CA ASN A 154 -20.63 -3.17 -0.46
C ASN A 154 -19.25 -3.75 -0.82
N VAL A 155 -18.43 -2.93 -1.46
CA VAL A 155 -17.02 -3.21 -1.75
C VAL A 155 -16.17 -2.01 -1.37
N VAL A 156 -15.22 -2.20 -0.46
CA VAL A 156 -14.13 -1.23 -0.24
C VAL A 156 -13.05 -1.48 -1.28
N PHE A 157 -12.77 -0.47 -2.08
CA PHE A 157 -11.83 -0.54 -3.19
C PHE A 157 -10.74 0.51 -3.07
N GLU A 158 -9.48 0.09 -3.04
CA GLU A 158 -8.34 1.01 -3.17
C GLU A 158 -8.18 1.40 -4.64
N ALA A 159 -8.46 2.65 -4.94
CA ALA A 159 -8.51 3.20 -6.27
C ALA A 159 -7.17 3.85 -6.63
N ASP A 160 -6.42 3.22 -7.53
CA ASP A 160 -5.07 3.60 -7.91
C ASP A 160 -5.10 4.68 -9.00
N GLU A 161 -4.50 5.83 -8.71
CA GLU A 161 -4.35 6.95 -9.63
C GLU A 161 -3.17 6.77 -10.60
N SER A 162 -2.19 5.92 -10.25
CA SER A 162 -0.91 5.80 -10.96
C SER A 162 -1.05 5.43 -12.43
N ASP A 163 -2.12 4.69 -12.81
CA ASP A 163 -2.42 4.31 -14.18
C ASP A 163 -3.81 4.82 -14.64
N SER A 164 -4.39 5.78 -13.89
CA SER A 164 -5.75 6.29 -14.07
C SER A 164 -6.85 5.23 -13.94
N SER A 165 -6.56 4.05 -13.38
CA SER A 165 -7.55 2.97 -13.23
C SER A 165 -8.66 3.33 -12.25
N PHE A 166 -8.43 4.25 -11.31
CA PHE A 166 -9.43 4.75 -10.38
C PHE A 166 -10.68 5.32 -11.08
N LEU A 167 -10.52 5.87 -12.29
CA LEU A 167 -11.65 6.37 -13.09
C LEU A 167 -12.63 5.27 -13.53
N ASN A 168 -12.21 4.00 -13.49
CA ASN A 168 -13.01 2.86 -13.89
C ASN A 168 -13.70 2.15 -12.71
N SER A 169 -13.53 2.67 -11.48
CA SER A 169 -14.11 2.08 -10.28
C SER A 169 -15.61 2.38 -10.08
N ASN A 170 -16.14 3.40 -10.77
CA ASN A 170 -17.54 3.83 -10.70
C ASN A 170 -18.09 3.91 -9.26
N PRO A 171 -17.53 4.77 -8.41
CA PRO A 171 -17.81 4.73 -6.97
C PRO A 171 -19.22 5.24 -6.63
N TYR A 172 -19.87 4.56 -5.68
CA TYR A 172 -21.00 5.14 -4.94
C TYR A 172 -20.50 6.22 -3.99
N LEU A 173 -19.44 5.91 -3.22
CA LEU A 173 -18.77 6.84 -2.33
C LEU A 173 -17.28 6.91 -2.70
N ALA A 174 -16.78 8.13 -2.90
CA ALA A 174 -15.37 8.40 -3.17
C ALA A 174 -14.71 9.13 -1.99
N ILE A 175 -13.59 8.60 -1.52
CA ILE A 175 -12.68 9.29 -0.59
C ILE A 175 -11.47 9.73 -1.39
N VAL A 176 -11.02 10.97 -1.20
CA VAL A 176 -9.70 11.43 -1.65
C VAL A 176 -8.93 11.98 -0.47
N THR A 177 -7.82 11.32 -0.14
CA THR A 177 -6.98 11.66 1.01
C THR A 177 -6.16 12.92 0.76
N ASN A 178 -5.54 13.01 -0.42
CA ASN A 178 -4.78 14.13 -0.95
C ASN A 178 -4.61 13.97 -2.46
N ALA A 179 -4.19 15.03 -3.14
CA ALA A 179 -3.94 15.05 -4.58
C ALA A 179 -2.56 15.66 -4.90
N GLU A 180 -1.53 15.19 -4.18
CA GLU A 180 -0.15 15.56 -4.46
C GLU A 180 0.30 14.97 -5.79
N PRO A 181 1.01 15.73 -6.64
CA PRO A 181 1.45 15.25 -7.94
C PRO A 181 2.48 14.13 -7.84
N GLU A 182 2.03 12.89 -8.06
CA GLU A 182 2.85 11.69 -8.19
C GLU A 182 2.54 10.98 -9.50
N HIS A 183 3.43 10.10 -9.95
CA HIS A 183 3.25 9.31 -11.19
C HIS A 183 2.91 10.16 -12.42
N MET A 184 3.50 11.36 -12.49
CA MET A 184 3.20 12.36 -13.53
C MET A 184 3.49 11.89 -14.95
N GLU A 185 4.30 10.84 -15.13
CA GLU A 185 4.55 10.18 -16.41
C GLU A 185 3.27 9.65 -17.07
N HIS A 186 2.26 9.24 -16.28
CA HIS A 186 0.95 8.79 -16.79
C HIS A 186 0.00 9.93 -17.17
N TYR A 187 0.37 11.16 -16.79
CA TYR A 187 -0.39 12.37 -17.08
C TYR A 187 0.35 13.31 -18.03
N ASP A 188 1.35 12.79 -18.78
CA ASP A 188 2.21 13.56 -19.70
C ASP A 188 2.92 14.75 -19.01
N TYR A 189 3.19 14.64 -17.69
CA TYR A 189 3.70 15.72 -16.83
C TYR A 189 2.82 16.98 -16.81
N ASP A 190 1.51 16.84 -17.13
CA ASP A 190 0.52 17.89 -17.17
C ASP A 190 -0.34 17.89 -15.89
N LEU A 191 -0.12 18.88 -15.01
CA LEU A 191 -0.88 19.07 -13.77
C LEU A 191 -2.39 19.23 -14.02
N ALA A 192 -2.78 19.87 -15.13
CA ALA A 192 -4.20 20.06 -15.43
C ALA A 192 -4.88 18.71 -15.73
N LYS A 193 -4.20 17.81 -16.45
CA LYS A 193 -4.69 16.45 -16.69
C LYS A 193 -4.79 15.65 -15.40
N PHE A 194 -3.77 15.75 -14.56
CA PHE A 194 -3.74 15.08 -13.25
C PHE A 194 -4.92 15.52 -12.38
N TYR A 195 -5.10 16.81 -12.18
CA TYR A 195 -6.20 17.36 -11.38
C TYR A 195 -7.58 17.11 -12.00
N ALA A 196 -7.68 17.13 -13.34
CA ALA A 196 -8.91 16.79 -14.02
C ALA A 196 -9.32 15.31 -13.78
N ALA A 197 -8.36 14.40 -13.67
CA ALA A 197 -8.63 13.00 -13.34
C ALA A 197 -9.21 12.84 -11.92
N TYR A 198 -8.62 13.48 -10.90
CA TYR A 198 -9.17 13.48 -9.54
C TYR A 198 -10.57 14.12 -9.46
N LYS A 199 -10.76 15.25 -10.13
CA LYS A 199 -12.07 15.90 -10.22
C LYS A 199 -13.08 14.95 -10.88
N GLY A 200 -12.73 14.33 -12.01
CA GLY A 200 -13.58 13.39 -12.72
C GLY A 200 -13.91 12.13 -11.89
N PHE A 201 -13.00 11.66 -11.06
CA PHE A 201 -13.25 10.58 -10.11
C PHE A 201 -14.31 10.99 -9.07
N LEU A 202 -14.14 12.16 -8.45
CA LEU A 202 -15.10 12.68 -7.47
C LEU A 202 -16.48 12.97 -8.10
N GLU A 203 -16.54 13.48 -9.33
CA GLU A 203 -17.79 13.79 -10.02
C GLU A 203 -18.63 12.54 -10.32
N ARG A 204 -18.01 11.37 -10.46
CA ARG A 204 -18.73 10.09 -10.67
C ARG A 204 -19.40 9.57 -9.40
N ALA A 205 -18.92 9.94 -8.22
CA ALA A 205 -19.45 9.46 -6.95
C ALA A 205 -20.76 10.18 -6.58
N LYS A 206 -21.68 9.45 -5.94
CA LYS A 206 -22.87 10.06 -5.31
C LYS A 206 -22.50 10.77 -4.02
N VAL A 207 -21.62 10.17 -3.23
CA VAL A 207 -21.11 10.71 -1.98
C VAL A 207 -19.61 10.97 -2.09
N ARG A 208 -19.13 12.07 -1.56
CA ARG A 208 -17.71 12.47 -1.62
C ARG A 208 -17.23 12.82 -0.25
N VAL A 209 -16.06 12.31 0.12
CA VAL A 209 -15.35 12.65 1.37
C VAL A 209 -13.95 13.10 0.98
N ILE A 210 -13.56 14.30 1.37
CA ILE A 210 -12.27 14.88 0.97
C ILE A 210 -11.54 15.50 2.14
N ASN A 211 -10.22 15.47 2.11
CA ASN A 211 -9.37 16.32 2.91
C ASN A 211 -9.41 17.75 2.32
N ALA A 212 -10.09 18.65 3.02
CA ALA A 212 -10.33 20.01 2.54
C ALA A 212 -9.14 20.97 2.77
N GLU A 213 -8.06 20.50 3.38
CA GLU A 213 -6.80 21.25 3.52
C GLU A 213 -5.75 20.85 2.48
N ASP A 214 -6.02 19.84 1.63
CA ASP A 214 -5.21 19.58 0.46
C ASP A 214 -5.31 20.76 -0.53
N GLU A 215 -4.18 21.13 -1.11
CA GLU A 215 -4.06 22.32 -1.97
C GLU A 215 -5.05 22.29 -3.14
N PHE A 216 -5.18 21.18 -3.83
CA PHE A 216 -6.10 21.05 -4.97
C PHE A 216 -7.55 20.81 -4.50
N LEU A 217 -7.77 19.88 -3.56
CA LEU A 217 -9.11 19.50 -3.13
C LEU A 217 -9.87 20.68 -2.48
N SER A 218 -9.16 21.58 -1.82
CA SER A 218 -9.72 22.83 -1.23
C SER A 218 -10.39 23.72 -2.28
N THR A 219 -9.88 23.71 -3.53
CA THR A 219 -10.40 24.55 -4.62
C THR A 219 -11.66 24.02 -5.26
N LEU A 220 -12.01 22.76 -5.03
CA LEU A 220 -13.13 22.10 -5.68
C LEU A 220 -14.49 22.59 -5.13
N LYS A 221 -15.34 23.07 -6.04
CA LYS A 221 -16.72 23.49 -5.74
C LYS A 221 -17.68 22.31 -5.95
N LEU A 222 -17.45 21.23 -5.22
CA LEU A 222 -18.31 20.04 -5.22
C LEU A 222 -19.03 19.91 -3.88
N ASP A 223 -20.24 19.38 -3.92
CA ASP A 223 -20.92 18.92 -2.70
C ASP A 223 -20.16 17.72 -2.16
N ALA A 224 -19.54 17.89 -0.98
CA ALA A 224 -18.69 16.89 -0.36
C ALA A 224 -18.66 17.04 1.16
N ILE A 225 -18.52 15.94 1.84
CA ILE A 225 -18.17 15.90 3.26
C ILE A 225 -16.70 16.32 3.35
N ARG A 226 -16.46 17.45 4.00
CA ARG A 226 -15.14 18.06 4.11
C ARG A 226 -14.56 17.82 5.48
N LEU A 227 -13.36 17.25 5.51
CA LEU A 227 -12.51 17.18 6.69
C LEU A 227 -11.52 18.34 6.63
N TYR A 228 -11.48 19.15 7.68
CA TYR A 228 -10.46 20.18 7.91
C TYR A 228 -9.57 19.71 9.08
N PRO A 229 -8.47 18.96 8.80
CA PRO A 229 -7.66 18.35 9.85
C PRO A 229 -7.27 19.30 10.98
N SER A 230 -6.84 20.52 10.67
CA SER A 230 -6.37 21.50 11.65
C SER A 230 -7.43 21.95 12.65
N THR A 231 -8.73 21.87 12.30
CA THR A 231 -9.84 22.32 13.14
C THR A 231 -10.77 21.20 13.58
N ASP A 232 -10.92 20.17 12.76
CA ASP A 232 -11.84 19.05 12.99
C ASP A 232 -11.23 17.96 13.87
N ILE A 233 -9.89 17.86 13.90
CA ILE A 233 -9.15 16.90 14.71
C ILE A 233 -8.51 17.65 15.88
N THR A 234 -8.91 17.30 17.09
CA THR A 234 -8.43 17.95 18.31
C THR A 234 -7.98 16.91 19.35
N GLU A 235 -7.29 17.35 20.40
CA GLU A 235 -6.79 16.48 21.48
C GLU A 235 -5.97 15.28 20.97
N LEU A 236 -5.18 15.53 19.91
CA LEU A 236 -4.33 14.50 19.31
C LEU A 236 -3.26 14.05 20.30
N THR A 237 -3.25 12.75 20.61
CA THR A 237 -2.25 12.16 21.50
C THR A 237 -1.81 10.78 20.98
N MET A 238 -0.52 10.48 21.18
CA MET A 238 0.03 9.17 20.84
C MET A 238 0.06 8.31 22.11
N VAL A 239 -0.37 7.06 21.97
CA VAL A 239 -0.45 6.09 23.07
C VAL A 239 0.19 4.79 22.64
N VAL A 240 0.93 4.15 23.53
CA VAL A 240 1.51 2.82 23.30
C VAL A 240 0.97 1.85 24.34
N ARG A 241 0.44 0.70 23.91
CA ARG A 241 -0.02 -0.40 24.77
C ARG A 241 0.56 -1.71 24.25
N ASP A 242 1.22 -2.46 25.12
CA ASP A 242 1.87 -3.71 24.74
C ASP A 242 2.74 -3.57 23.47
N TYR A 243 3.54 -2.52 23.45
CA TYR A 243 4.36 -2.10 22.30
C TYR A 243 3.58 -1.76 21.02
N GLN A 244 2.25 -1.76 21.02
CA GLN A 244 1.47 -1.39 19.85
C GLN A 244 1.13 0.11 19.90
N PRO A 245 1.32 0.85 18.79
CA PRO A 245 1.06 2.28 18.72
C PRO A 245 -0.41 2.55 18.42
N TYR A 246 -0.94 3.58 19.06
CA TYR A 246 -2.27 4.11 18.79
C TYR A 246 -2.24 5.63 18.74
N THR A 247 -3.06 6.18 17.87
CA THR A 247 -3.37 7.62 17.81
C THR A 247 -4.77 7.87 18.33
N SER A 248 -4.88 8.64 19.40
CA SER A 248 -6.14 9.04 20.02
C SER A 248 -6.45 10.49 19.68
N PHE A 249 -7.68 10.80 19.30
CA PHE A 249 -8.11 12.14 18.88
C PHE A 249 -9.63 12.33 19.05
N ASN A 250 -10.05 13.58 19.12
CA ASN A 250 -11.47 13.94 18.96
C ASN A 250 -11.72 14.36 17.50
N LEU A 251 -12.83 13.90 16.92
CA LEU A 251 -13.24 14.26 15.57
C LEU A 251 -14.51 15.10 15.62
N LYS A 252 -14.42 16.37 15.24
CA LYS A 252 -15.57 17.31 15.22
C LYS A 252 -16.39 17.23 16.53
N ASN A 253 -17.70 17.19 16.40
CA ASN A 253 -18.65 16.95 17.50
C ASN A 253 -18.99 15.46 17.71
N LEU A 254 -18.28 14.58 17.04
CA LEU A 254 -18.49 13.12 17.13
C LEU A 254 -17.81 12.50 18.37
N GLY A 255 -16.91 13.25 19.03
CA GLY A 255 -16.19 12.83 20.23
C GLY A 255 -14.93 12.03 19.94
N LYS A 256 -14.48 11.27 20.95
CA LYS A 256 -13.17 10.61 20.95
C LYS A 256 -13.14 9.31 20.14
N PHE A 257 -12.04 9.13 19.39
CA PHE A 257 -11.68 7.94 18.65
C PHE A 257 -10.24 7.53 18.95
N GLU A 258 -9.92 6.30 18.65
CA GLU A 258 -8.57 5.76 18.72
C GLU A 258 -8.36 4.80 17.54
N ALA A 259 -7.27 4.98 16.83
CA ALA A 259 -6.89 4.17 15.69
C ALA A 259 -5.48 3.59 15.89
N PHE A 260 -5.27 2.35 15.45
CA PHE A 260 -3.94 1.75 15.41
C PHE A 260 -3.02 2.54 14.46
N GLY A 261 -1.81 2.80 14.91
CA GLY A 261 -0.79 3.55 14.17
C GLY A 261 -0.33 4.79 14.92
N MET A 262 0.77 5.40 14.46
CA MET A 262 1.41 6.53 15.13
C MET A 262 1.46 7.73 14.20
N GLY A 263 0.90 8.86 14.64
CA GLY A 263 1.06 10.13 13.94
C GLY A 263 -0.25 10.80 13.49
N GLU A 264 -0.15 12.07 13.18
CA GLU A 264 -1.27 12.89 12.74
C GLU A 264 -1.96 12.35 11.48
N HIS A 265 -1.15 11.81 10.54
CA HIS A 265 -1.69 11.20 9.32
C HIS A 265 -2.63 10.02 9.61
N ILE A 266 -2.40 9.27 10.70
CA ILE A 266 -3.31 8.20 11.14
C ILE A 266 -4.66 8.76 11.57
N ALA A 267 -4.67 9.90 12.28
CA ALA A 267 -5.91 10.56 12.66
C ALA A 267 -6.67 11.10 11.44
N ILE A 268 -5.97 11.62 10.44
CA ILE A 268 -6.56 12.10 9.19
C ILE A 268 -7.18 10.93 8.41
N ASP A 269 -6.42 9.86 8.17
CA ASP A 269 -6.88 8.66 7.46
C ASP A 269 -8.10 8.03 8.17
N ALA A 270 -8.03 7.90 9.50
CA ALA A 270 -9.13 7.39 10.30
C ALA A 270 -10.37 8.30 10.22
N SER A 271 -10.17 9.61 10.26
CA SER A 271 -11.28 10.58 10.18
C SER A 271 -12.01 10.49 8.84
N LEU A 272 -11.28 10.40 7.73
CA LEU A 272 -11.85 10.20 6.39
C LEU A 272 -12.64 8.88 6.33
N ALA A 273 -12.07 7.79 6.84
CA ALA A 273 -12.74 6.49 6.90
C ALA A 273 -13.99 6.52 7.79
N ILE A 274 -13.97 7.18 8.97
CA ILE A 274 -15.11 7.34 9.87
C ILE A 274 -16.23 8.10 9.17
N LEU A 275 -15.92 9.27 8.56
CA LEU A 275 -16.90 10.10 7.88
C LEU A 275 -17.57 9.35 6.71
N ALA A 276 -16.83 8.51 6.01
CA ALA A 276 -17.37 7.64 4.96
C ALA A 276 -18.23 6.51 5.53
N ALA A 277 -17.77 5.85 6.60
CA ALA A 277 -18.45 4.71 7.20
C ALA A 277 -19.80 5.09 7.83
N MET A 278 -19.99 6.34 8.25
CA MET A 278 -21.27 6.82 8.81
C MET A 278 -22.46 6.72 7.85
N HIS A 279 -22.23 6.47 6.56
CA HIS A 279 -23.28 6.19 5.60
C HIS A 279 -23.89 4.79 5.75
N GLU A 280 -23.15 3.85 6.31
CA GLU A 280 -23.53 2.44 6.39
C GLU A 280 -23.57 1.90 7.82
N THR A 281 -22.79 2.51 8.73
CA THR A 281 -22.55 1.96 10.07
C THR A 281 -22.85 3.00 11.15
N PRO A 282 -23.60 2.63 12.19
CA PRO A 282 -23.84 3.50 13.35
C PRO A 282 -22.54 3.92 14.05
N LEU A 283 -22.51 5.15 14.54
CA LEU A 283 -21.30 5.72 15.16
C LEU A 283 -20.75 4.90 16.34
N LYS A 284 -21.62 4.23 17.10
CA LYS A 284 -21.21 3.34 18.19
C LYS A 284 -20.37 2.18 17.64
N ASP A 285 -20.86 1.53 16.60
CA ASP A 285 -20.21 0.35 16.01
C ASP A 285 -18.91 0.76 15.29
N ILE A 286 -18.88 1.95 14.68
CA ILE A 286 -17.66 2.53 14.11
C ILE A 286 -16.55 2.63 15.16
N ARG A 287 -16.85 3.10 16.39
CA ARG A 287 -15.85 3.19 17.47
C ARG A 287 -15.31 1.83 17.89
N GLU A 288 -16.19 0.86 18.03
CA GLU A 288 -15.80 -0.51 18.41
C GLU A 288 -14.99 -1.17 17.30
N ASN A 289 -15.43 -1.02 16.06
CA ASN A 289 -14.77 -1.63 14.89
C ASN A 289 -13.39 -1.01 14.59
N LEU A 290 -13.22 0.30 14.81
CA LEU A 290 -11.93 0.97 14.60
C LEU A 290 -10.84 0.40 15.51
N LEU A 291 -11.17 -0.02 16.74
CA LEU A 291 -10.23 -0.68 17.65
C LEU A 291 -9.79 -2.07 17.16
N ASN A 292 -10.55 -2.69 16.25
CA ASN A 292 -10.20 -3.96 15.63
C ASN A 292 -9.22 -3.81 14.45
N PHE A 293 -9.02 -2.59 13.95
CA PHE A 293 -8.01 -2.31 12.94
C PHE A 293 -6.61 -2.54 13.51
N LYS A 294 -5.82 -3.40 12.89
CA LYS A 294 -4.48 -3.82 13.36
C LYS A 294 -3.35 -3.33 12.47
N GLY A 295 -3.64 -2.39 11.57
CA GLY A 295 -2.69 -1.91 10.58
C GLY A 295 -2.61 -2.79 9.33
N ILE A 296 -1.69 -2.41 8.46
CA ILE A 296 -1.34 -3.13 7.24
C ILE A 296 0.13 -3.52 7.28
N LYS A 297 0.49 -4.61 6.61
CA LYS A 297 1.90 -5.03 6.56
C LYS A 297 2.74 -3.97 5.83
N LYS A 298 3.97 -3.82 6.27
CA LYS A 298 4.95 -2.88 5.69
C LYS A 298 4.58 -1.39 5.83
N ARG A 299 3.75 -1.00 6.82
CA ARG A 299 3.47 0.40 7.19
C ARG A 299 3.54 0.53 8.69
N PHE A 300 4.64 1.09 9.21
CA PHE A 300 4.97 1.08 10.65
C PHE A 300 4.67 -0.29 11.27
N ASP A 301 5.11 -1.35 10.60
CA ASP A 301 4.75 -2.73 10.93
C ASP A 301 5.73 -3.30 11.95
N ILE A 302 5.32 -3.35 13.22
CA ILE A 302 6.13 -3.90 14.29
C ILE A 302 6.21 -5.41 14.13
N LEU A 303 7.41 -5.91 13.82
CA LEU A 303 7.69 -7.33 13.59
C LEU A 303 8.00 -8.08 14.90
N CYS A 304 8.68 -7.41 15.81
CA CYS A 304 8.87 -7.87 17.18
C CYS A 304 9.13 -6.68 18.09
N ALA A 305 8.80 -6.83 19.36
CA ALA A 305 9.06 -5.83 20.38
C ALA A 305 9.26 -6.48 21.73
N ASN A 306 10.19 -5.96 22.48
CA ASN A 306 10.41 -6.25 23.88
C ASN A 306 10.94 -4.98 24.59
N LYS A 307 11.27 -5.07 25.86
CA LYS A 307 11.71 -3.93 26.68
C LYS A 307 12.91 -3.18 26.09
N ASN A 308 13.80 -3.88 25.39
CA ASN A 308 15.07 -3.31 24.95
C ASN A 308 15.15 -3.14 23.43
N PHE A 309 14.35 -3.89 22.67
CA PHE A 309 14.46 -3.97 21.21
C PHE A 309 13.11 -3.93 20.54
N VAL A 310 12.97 -3.09 19.51
CA VAL A 310 11.80 -3.04 18.62
C VAL A 310 12.28 -3.07 17.18
N LEU A 311 11.69 -3.94 16.36
CA LEU A 311 11.94 -4.03 14.93
C LEU A 311 10.69 -3.61 14.15
N ILE A 312 10.85 -2.60 13.31
CA ILE A 312 9.78 -2.02 12.46
C ILE A 312 10.14 -2.23 11.01
N ASP A 313 9.15 -2.65 10.21
CA ASP A 313 9.23 -2.75 8.75
C ASP A 313 8.34 -1.69 8.12
N ASP A 314 8.91 -0.81 7.30
CA ASP A 314 8.17 0.25 6.61
C ASP A 314 8.52 0.29 5.11
N TYR A 315 7.50 0.38 4.29
CA TYR A 315 7.62 0.40 2.83
C TYR A 315 8.11 1.74 2.29
N ALA A 316 8.20 2.77 3.14
CA ALA A 316 8.67 4.11 2.77
C ALA A 316 9.98 4.02 1.97
N HIS A 317 9.98 4.62 0.81
CA HIS A 317 11.06 4.56 -0.16
C HIS A 317 11.27 5.88 -0.91
N HIS A 318 10.53 6.93 -0.51
CA HIS A 318 10.71 8.32 -0.89
C HIS A 318 11.15 9.14 0.33
N PRO A 319 11.98 10.19 0.19
CA PRO A 319 12.47 10.98 1.34
C PRO A 319 11.36 11.52 2.23
N THR A 320 10.28 12.00 1.65
CA THR A 320 9.12 12.54 2.39
C THR A 320 8.46 11.48 3.25
N GLU A 321 8.27 10.26 2.72
CA GLU A 321 7.69 9.13 3.45
C GLU A 321 8.60 8.70 4.61
N ILE A 322 9.91 8.52 4.34
CA ILE A 322 10.92 8.14 5.35
C ILE A 322 10.93 9.16 6.50
N LYS A 323 10.95 10.46 6.16
CA LYS A 323 10.93 11.54 7.15
C LYS A 323 9.67 11.51 8.01
N ALA A 324 8.51 11.26 7.40
CA ALA A 324 7.24 11.14 8.12
C ALA A 324 7.23 9.94 9.08
N THR A 325 7.69 8.78 8.60
CA THR A 325 7.80 7.57 9.45
C THR A 325 8.81 7.77 10.58
N LEU A 326 9.99 8.36 10.31
CA LEU A 326 11.00 8.62 11.36
C LEU A 326 10.48 9.58 12.43
N LYS A 327 9.70 10.60 12.07
CA LYS A 327 9.01 11.46 13.03
C LYS A 327 8.17 10.62 13.99
N SER A 328 7.39 9.68 13.47
CA SER A 328 6.57 8.78 14.28
C SER A 328 7.43 7.79 15.11
N VAL A 329 8.55 7.32 14.56
CA VAL A 329 9.50 6.44 15.27
C VAL A 329 10.14 7.16 16.46
N PHE A 330 10.54 8.42 16.31
CA PHE A 330 11.09 9.21 17.42
C PHE A 330 10.08 9.46 18.53
N GLU A 331 8.82 9.76 18.17
CA GLU A 331 7.75 9.89 19.16
C GLU A 331 7.49 8.57 19.89
N TYR A 332 7.49 7.47 19.15
CA TYR A 332 7.31 6.13 19.70
C TYR A 332 8.48 5.76 20.65
N ALA A 333 9.72 6.03 20.25
CA ALA A 333 10.90 5.84 21.06
C ALA A 333 10.82 6.60 22.39
N LYS A 334 10.41 7.88 22.33
CA LYS A 334 10.22 8.74 23.50
C LYS A 334 9.19 8.16 24.48
N ILE A 335 8.07 7.65 23.98
CA ILE A 335 7.02 7.05 24.83
C ILE A 335 7.52 5.78 25.51
N LEU A 336 8.28 4.96 24.79
CA LEU A 336 8.88 3.73 25.34
C LEU A 336 10.08 3.97 26.25
N GLY A 337 10.66 5.17 26.24
CA GLY A 337 11.90 5.47 26.94
C GLY A 337 13.13 4.80 26.32
N ILE A 338 13.09 4.50 25.02
CA ILE A 338 14.21 3.96 24.25
C ILE A 338 14.95 5.12 23.57
N ASN A 339 16.26 5.18 23.74
CA ASN A 339 17.06 6.33 23.31
C ASN A 339 17.84 6.10 22.02
N SER A 340 17.85 4.89 21.47
CA SER A 340 18.59 4.56 20.24
C SER A 340 17.64 4.23 19.11
N VAL A 341 17.83 4.86 17.94
CA VAL A 341 17.09 4.62 16.70
C VAL A 341 18.08 4.34 15.58
N THR A 342 18.04 3.14 15.03
CA THR A 342 18.81 2.73 13.86
C THR A 342 17.89 2.63 12.64
N ALA A 343 18.26 3.29 11.54
CA ALA A 343 17.58 3.14 10.24
C ALA A 343 18.37 2.18 9.34
N ILE A 344 17.67 1.19 8.75
CA ILE A 344 18.21 0.33 7.70
C ILE A 344 17.55 0.75 6.39
N PHE A 345 18.32 1.28 5.46
CA PHE A 345 17.81 1.82 4.21
C PHE A 345 18.21 0.96 3.01
N GLN A 346 17.23 0.46 2.28
CA GLN A 346 17.44 -0.13 0.95
C GLN A 346 16.90 0.82 -0.12
N PRO A 347 17.77 1.53 -0.84
CA PRO A 347 17.31 2.37 -1.96
C PRO A 347 16.59 1.51 -3.01
N HIS A 348 15.48 2.02 -3.55
CA HIS A 348 14.68 1.31 -4.54
C HIS A 348 14.64 2.10 -5.83
N ARG A 349 15.21 1.52 -6.91
CA ARG A 349 15.45 2.07 -8.25
C ARG A 349 16.54 3.14 -8.26
N TYR A 350 17.44 3.01 -9.20
CA TYR A 350 18.55 3.96 -9.39
C TYR A 350 18.06 5.35 -9.79
N THR A 351 17.04 5.41 -10.65
CA THR A 351 16.45 6.69 -11.09
C THR A 351 15.84 7.46 -9.91
N ARG A 352 15.12 6.78 -9.01
CA ARG A 352 14.55 7.43 -7.83
C ARG A 352 15.64 7.93 -6.89
N LEU A 353 16.65 7.10 -6.63
CA LEU A 353 17.78 7.48 -5.77
C LEU A 353 18.46 8.74 -6.30
N SER A 354 18.85 8.77 -7.58
CA SER A 354 19.56 9.89 -8.18
C SER A 354 18.73 11.18 -8.22
N THR A 355 17.45 11.07 -8.59
CA THR A 355 16.55 12.23 -8.68
C THR A 355 16.26 12.87 -7.32
N ASN A 356 16.16 12.06 -6.26
CA ASN A 356 15.77 12.51 -4.92
C ASN A 356 16.95 12.53 -3.93
N LEU A 357 18.18 12.43 -4.42
CA LEU A 357 19.37 12.33 -3.56
C LEU A 357 19.47 13.44 -2.50
N PRO A 358 19.23 14.74 -2.79
CA PRO A 358 19.23 15.78 -1.77
C PRO A 358 18.23 15.51 -0.63
N GLY A 359 17.04 15.01 -0.97
CA GLY A 359 16.03 14.67 0.02
C GLY A 359 16.43 13.48 0.88
N PHE A 360 17.04 12.44 0.29
CA PHE A 360 17.55 11.28 1.03
C PHE A 360 18.67 11.67 2.01
N LYS A 361 19.53 12.62 1.66
CA LYS A 361 20.56 13.14 2.54
C LYS A 361 19.99 13.85 3.78
N GLU A 362 18.78 14.36 3.71
CA GLU A 362 18.14 15.10 4.80
C GLU A 362 17.16 14.25 5.63
N CYS A 363 16.58 13.20 5.05
CA CYS A 363 15.46 12.50 5.68
C CYS A 363 15.85 11.63 6.89
N PHE A 364 17.13 11.25 7.02
CA PHE A 364 17.63 10.42 8.14
C PHE A 364 18.14 11.24 9.32
N LYS A 365 18.04 12.56 9.32
CA LYS A 365 18.48 13.39 10.44
C LYS A 365 17.82 12.98 11.75
N GLY A 366 18.64 12.75 12.78
CA GLY A 366 18.19 12.35 14.11
C GLY A 366 18.27 10.84 14.39
N VAL A 367 18.59 10.00 13.42
CA VAL A 367 18.94 8.60 13.71
C VAL A 367 20.33 8.50 14.34
N ASP A 368 20.51 7.56 15.25
CA ASP A 368 21.81 7.32 15.90
C ASP A 368 22.73 6.51 15.00
N GLU A 369 22.18 5.63 14.17
CA GLU A 369 22.93 4.82 13.22
C GLU A 369 22.16 4.65 11.91
N LEU A 370 22.87 4.69 10.78
CA LEU A 370 22.34 4.43 9.45
C LEU A 370 23.06 3.25 8.82
N VAL A 371 22.29 2.20 8.46
CA VAL A 371 22.77 1.03 7.70
C VAL A 371 22.22 1.12 6.29
N ILE A 372 23.09 0.98 5.28
CA ILE A 372 22.69 1.10 3.85
C ILE A 372 22.94 -0.23 3.14
N LEU A 373 21.88 -0.72 2.50
CA LEU A 373 21.88 -1.89 1.63
C LEU A 373 22.12 -1.49 0.17
N PRO A 374 22.52 -2.43 -0.70
CA PRO A 374 22.59 -2.19 -2.13
C PRO A 374 21.26 -1.72 -2.70
N VAL A 375 21.35 -0.93 -3.77
CA VAL A 375 20.15 -0.47 -4.49
C VAL A 375 19.37 -1.66 -5.04
N TYR A 376 18.11 -1.77 -4.70
CA TYR A 376 17.20 -2.70 -5.36
C TYR A 376 16.81 -2.17 -6.74
N ALA A 377 17.38 -2.75 -7.78
CA ALA A 377 17.33 -2.20 -9.14
C ALA A 377 15.92 -2.21 -9.77
N ALA A 378 15.04 -3.15 -9.40
CA ALA A 378 13.71 -3.33 -9.98
C ALA A 378 13.71 -3.37 -11.54
N GLY A 379 14.79 -3.95 -12.13
CA GLY A 379 14.93 -4.04 -13.57
C GLY A 379 15.58 -2.83 -14.27
N GLU A 380 15.99 -1.82 -13.52
CA GLU A 380 16.74 -0.68 -14.06
C GLU A 380 18.23 -1.01 -14.23
N ASN A 381 18.87 -0.34 -15.18
CA ASN A 381 20.33 -0.37 -15.30
C ASN A 381 20.96 0.45 -14.17
N PRO A 382 22.12 0.05 -13.65
CA PRO A 382 22.84 0.80 -12.65
C PRO A 382 23.14 2.23 -13.09
N ILE A 383 22.93 3.17 -12.16
CA ILE A 383 23.40 4.56 -12.26
C ILE A 383 24.43 4.73 -11.15
N GLU A 384 25.60 5.25 -11.49
CA GLU A 384 26.66 5.45 -10.52
C GLU A 384 26.30 6.59 -9.57
N VAL A 385 26.24 6.27 -8.27
CA VAL A 385 26.08 7.21 -7.16
C VAL A 385 27.10 6.84 -6.11
N ASP A 386 27.98 7.77 -5.77
CA ASP A 386 28.94 7.56 -4.69
C ASP A 386 28.26 7.66 -3.30
N MET A 387 27.59 6.57 -2.92
CA MET A 387 26.84 6.47 -1.66
C MET A 387 27.71 6.79 -0.43
N LYS A 388 29.00 6.45 -0.45
CA LYS A 388 29.92 6.74 0.67
C LYS A 388 30.13 8.23 0.85
N SER A 389 30.39 8.94 -0.23
CA SER A 389 30.55 10.39 -0.21
C SER A 389 29.24 11.10 0.11
N GLU A 390 28.15 10.70 -0.54
CA GLU A 390 26.86 11.38 -0.40
C GLU A 390 26.23 11.25 1.00
N PHE A 391 26.43 10.13 1.68
CA PHE A 391 25.91 9.88 3.03
C PHE A 391 26.99 9.99 4.13
N SER A 392 28.17 10.56 3.82
CA SER A 392 29.30 10.66 4.77
C SER A 392 28.97 11.36 6.10
N GLU A 393 28.02 12.27 6.10
CA GLU A 393 27.52 12.97 7.30
C GLU A 393 27.00 12.00 8.38
N TYR A 394 26.45 10.86 7.96
CA TYR A 394 25.89 9.84 8.86
C TYR A 394 26.92 8.78 9.29
N ASN A 395 28.11 8.77 8.68
CA ASN A 395 29.07 7.68 8.85
C ASN A 395 28.42 6.28 8.75
N PRO A 396 27.71 5.99 7.63
CA PRO A 396 26.83 4.83 7.57
C PRO A 396 27.61 3.52 7.49
N ILE A 397 26.97 2.44 7.95
CA ILE A 397 27.46 1.08 7.77
C ILE A 397 26.88 0.54 6.44
N PHE A 398 27.75 0.05 5.56
CA PHE A 398 27.36 -0.60 4.33
C PHE A 398 27.37 -2.12 4.52
N THR A 399 26.30 -2.80 4.05
CA THR A 399 26.18 -4.24 4.10
C THR A 399 25.41 -4.77 2.89
N ASP A 400 25.69 -5.97 2.45
CA ASP A 400 24.99 -6.58 1.31
C ASP A 400 23.60 -7.08 1.68
N LYS A 401 23.40 -7.52 2.92
CA LYS A 401 22.13 -8.02 3.44
C LYS A 401 22.05 -7.94 4.94
N VAL A 402 20.82 -8.01 5.45
CA VAL A 402 20.52 -8.18 6.86
C VAL A 402 19.81 -9.51 7.09
N GLU A 403 20.01 -10.12 8.24
CA GLU A 403 19.35 -11.37 8.62
C GLU A 403 18.69 -11.23 9.98
N ARG A 404 17.40 -11.59 10.04
CA ARG A 404 16.71 -11.64 11.32
C ARG A 404 17.17 -12.84 12.14
N VAL A 405 17.53 -12.58 13.38
CA VAL A 405 17.86 -13.59 14.40
C VAL A 405 16.84 -13.54 15.54
N GLU A 406 16.93 -14.48 16.49
CA GLU A 406 15.94 -14.60 17.58
C GLU A 406 15.77 -13.30 18.37
N GLU A 407 16.86 -12.60 18.64
CA GLU A 407 16.88 -11.35 19.41
C GLU A 407 17.60 -10.23 18.66
N GLY A 408 17.17 -9.91 17.43
CA GLY A 408 17.75 -8.78 16.71
C GLY A 408 17.93 -8.98 15.22
N ILE A 409 18.82 -8.19 14.65
CA ILE A 409 19.25 -8.22 13.26
C ILE A 409 20.76 -8.40 13.22
N GLU A 410 21.25 -9.32 12.40
CA GLU A 410 22.67 -9.52 12.12
C GLU A 410 22.98 -9.12 10.68
N PHE A 411 24.19 -8.60 10.48
CA PHE A 411 24.73 -8.29 9.15
C PHE A 411 26.27 -8.28 9.20
N THR A 412 26.89 -8.40 8.04
CA THR A 412 28.34 -8.29 7.88
C THR A 412 28.63 -7.00 7.12
N ASP A 413 29.44 -6.12 7.69
CA ASP A 413 29.83 -4.87 7.05
C ASP A 413 30.83 -5.09 5.90
N GLU A 414 31.17 -4.04 5.17
CA GLU A 414 32.11 -4.07 4.04
C GLU A 414 33.54 -4.47 4.44
N PHE A 415 33.88 -4.44 5.71
CA PHE A 415 35.18 -4.89 6.25
C PHE A 415 35.16 -6.36 6.70
N GLY A 416 34.02 -7.04 6.56
CA GLY A 416 33.85 -8.43 6.97
C GLY A 416 33.58 -8.60 8.47
N VAL A 417 33.27 -7.51 9.18
CA VAL A 417 32.93 -7.54 10.62
C VAL A 417 31.46 -7.89 10.77
N LYS A 418 31.19 -8.93 11.57
CA LYS A 418 29.83 -9.31 11.91
C LYS A 418 29.28 -8.39 13.00
N ASN A 419 28.23 -7.66 12.66
CA ASN A 419 27.53 -6.72 13.53
C ASN A 419 26.17 -7.30 13.94
N ARG A 420 25.67 -6.89 15.12
CA ARG A 420 24.35 -7.27 15.61
C ARG A 420 23.66 -6.07 16.26
N LEU A 421 22.41 -5.84 15.85
CA LEU A 421 21.50 -4.87 16.45
C LEU A 421 20.51 -5.65 17.32
N SER A 422 20.61 -5.55 18.63
CA SER A 422 19.78 -6.26 19.61
C SER A 422 19.16 -5.36 20.67
N ASP A 423 19.39 -4.05 20.56
CA ASP A 423 18.83 -3.02 21.41
C ASP A 423 18.40 -1.80 20.59
N GLY A 424 17.59 -0.95 21.18
CA GLY A 424 17.04 0.22 20.49
C GLY A 424 15.83 -0.08 19.59
N ILE A 425 15.44 0.91 18.79
CA ILE A 425 14.46 0.75 17.73
C ILE A 425 15.20 0.64 16.40
N VAL A 426 14.99 -0.46 15.71
CA VAL A 426 15.49 -0.67 14.36
C VAL A 426 14.33 -0.56 13.39
N VAL A 427 14.43 0.35 12.43
CA VAL A 427 13.42 0.52 11.38
C VAL A 427 14.02 0.31 10.00
N GLY A 428 13.44 -0.62 9.23
CA GLY A 428 13.84 -0.88 7.87
C GLY A 428 12.96 -0.16 6.86
N PHE A 429 13.61 0.51 5.90
CA PHE A 429 12.98 1.30 4.84
C PHE A 429 13.29 0.75 3.47
N GLY A 430 12.27 0.53 2.66
CA GLY A 430 12.43 0.18 1.25
C GLY A 430 11.28 -0.61 0.65
N ALA A 431 11.12 -0.46 -0.67
CA ALA A 431 10.12 -1.18 -1.46
C ALA A 431 10.67 -2.48 -2.10
N GLY A 432 11.95 -2.79 -1.85
CA GLY A 432 12.62 -3.98 -2.36
C GLY A 432 12.41 -5.23 -1.50
N ASP A 433 13.47 -6.03 -1.36
CA ASP A 433 13.45 -7.27 -0.60
C ASP A 433 13.83 -7.12 0.88
N ILE A 434 14.16 -5.91 1.33
CA ILE A 434 14.47 -5.63 2.75
C ILE A 434 13.38 -6.17 3.68
N SER A 435 12.11 -6.00 3.33
CA SER A 435 10.99 -6.53 4.13
C SER A 435 11.04 -8.06 4.29
N VAL A 436 11.52 -8.78 3.28
CA VAL A 436 11.71 -10.24 3.35
C VAL A 436 12.87 -10.57 4.30
N GLN A 437 13.97 -9.84 4.19
CA GLN A 437 15.15 -10.02 5.04
C GLN A 437 14.81 -9.77 6.52
N LEU A 438 14.11 -8.66 6.84
CA LEU A 438 13.68 -8.32 8.20
C LEU A 438 12.68 -9.32 8.81
N ARG A 439 11.95 -10.07 7.99
CA ARG A 439 10.98 -11.08 8.42
C ARG A 439 11.59 -12.48 8.58
N GLY A 440 12.87 -12.66 8.24
CA GLY A 440 13.55 -13.94 8.32
C GLY A 440 13.26 -14.89 7.15
N GLY A 441 12.98 -14.34 5.98
CA GLY A 441 12.59 -15.08 4.78
C GLY A 441 11.07 -15.13 4.59
N TYR A 442 10.64 -15.95 3.62
CA TYR A 442 9.21 -16.17 3.33
C TYR A 442 8.53 -17.08 4.35
#